data_7d05a720cdbc0c62efe45664083d5aa0
#
_entry.id   7d05a720cdbc0c62efe45664083d5aa0
#
_cell.length_a   1.000
_cell.length_b   1.000
_cell.length_c   1.000
_cell.angle_alpha   90.00
_cell.angle_beta   90.00
_cell.angle_gamma   90.00
#
_symmetry.space_group_name_H-M   'P 1'
#
loop_
_entity.id
_entity.type
_entity.pdbx_description
1 polymer ?
#
loop_
_entity_poly.entity_id
_entity_poly.type
_entity_poly.pdbx_seq_one_letter_code
_entity_poly.pdbx_strand_id
1 'polypeptide(L)'
;MEKVKAGDKVVIRASTWNAFIDAANWTKEQRQNQYGKGLRSGVGTGIVLVKNGEGERRDRFTALVLSDIAIPPNVNEDEFVSCAPVFVGQKMTEEREGKPYAILLQPLAAGEIGRAMVLGITPAKVNIEDAEDEYAVPTPGSSTGALQSDATGVARIIWKAGGGGEQWCLLQLGGAGGGTGGEKAYMCKVNSGSVKSGYQVTVYPNGREDSSSIYDAVLYMPDLALDSDLPSGTWLIGHKCALKATGGNDT
;
A
#
# COMPACT_ATOMS: atom_id res chain seq x y z
N MET A 1 47.01 -5.02 9.68
CA MET A 1 47.32 -6.40 9.24
C MET A 1 48.12 -6.31 7.97
N GLU A 2 49.38 -6.81 7.96
CA GLU A 2 50.16 -6.90 6.70
C GLU A 2 49.81 -8.16 5.93
N LYS A 3 49.86 -8.06 4.62
CA LYS A 3 49.65 -9.20 3.73
C LYS A 3 50.91 -10.03 3.66
N VAL A 4 50.81 -11.34 3.85
CA VAL A 4 51.90 -12.31 3.72
C VAL A 4 52.16 -12.67 2.28
N LYS A 5 53.44 -12.89 1.94
CA LYS A 5 53.86 -13.36 0.60
C LYS A 5 53.96 -14.89 0.56
N ALA A 6 53.87 -15.47 -0.62
CA ALA A 6 54.08 -16.90 -0.80
C ALA A 6 55.50 -17.29 -0.37
N GLY A 7 55.61 -18.28 0.50
CA GLY A 7 56.90 -18.75 1.07
C GLY A 7 57.22 -18.19 2.47
N ASP A 8 56.51 -17.19 2.97
CA ASP A 8 56.73 -16.65 4.30
C ASP A 8 56.29 -17.64 5.39
N LYS A 9 57.05 -17.74 6.48
CA LYS A 9 56.66 -18.54 7.65
C LYS A 9 55.61 -17.78 8.43
N VAL A 10 54.36 -18.24 8.37
CA VAL A 10 53.25 -17.63 9.09
C VAL A 10 53.11 -18.24 10.48
N VAL A 11 53.24 -17.43 11.54
CA VAL A 11 52.88 -17.81 12.92
C VAL A 11 51.69 -17.03 13.33
N ILE A 12 50.54 -17.70 13.40
CA ILE A 12 49.26 -17.07 13.77
C ILE A 12 49.00 -17.30 15.26
N ARG A 13 48.78 -16.24 16.03
CA ARG A 13 48.39 -16.36 17.42
C ARG A 13 47.00 -16.97 17.53
N ALA A 14 46.75 -17.76 18.58
CA ALA A 14 45.44 -18.41 18.80
C ALA A 14 44.27 -17.40 18.80
N SER A 15 44.47 -16.23 19.38
CA SER A 15 43.46 -15.16 19.38
C SER A 15 43.13 -14.65 17.98
N THR A 16 44.12 -14.51 17.10
CA THR A 16 43.93 -14.10 15.68
C THR A 16 43.24 -15.19 14.87
N TRP A 17 43.60 -16.47 15.13
CA TRP A 17 42.95 -17.60 14.48
C TRP A 17 41.49 -17.72 14.89
N ASN A 18 41.18 -17.57 16.18
CA ASN A 18 39.79 -17.54 16.66
C ASN A 18 38.98 -16.40 16.05
N ALA A 19 39.55 -15.20 15.93
CA ALA A 19 38.90 -14.09 15.28
C ALA A 19 38.60 -14.36 13.78
N PHE A 20 39.45 -15.11 13.08
CA PHE A 20 39.12 -15.54 11.70
C PHE A 20 38.00 -16.56 11.66
N ILE A 21 37.96 -17.52 12.60
CA ILE A 21 36.88 -18.49 12.72
C ILE A 21 35.57 -17.76 13.02
N ASP A 22 35.56 -16.82 13.97
CA ASP A 22 34.39 -16.03 14.32
C ASP A 22 33.89 -15.19 13.14
N ALA A 23 34.79 -14.54 12.39
CA ALA A 23 34.44 -13.78 11.20
C ALA A 23 33.88 -14.69 10.06
N ALA A 24 34.45 -15.89 9.90
CA ALA A 24 33.98 -16.88 8.94
C ALA A 24 32.58 -17.41 9.33
N ASN A 25 32.37 -17.71 10.61
CA ASN A 25 31.09 -18.15 11.12
C ASN A 25 30.02 -17.04 10.98
N TRP A 26 30.37 -15.82 11.36
CA TRP A 26 29.49 -14.67 11.17
C TRP A 26 29.10 -14.47 9.70
N THR A 27 30.09 -14.56 8.78
CA THR A 27 29.85 -14.44 7.32
C THR A 27 28.95 -15.59 6.81
N LYS A 28 29.17 -16.82 7.35
CA LYS A 28 28.35 -17.98 6.99
C LYS A 28 26.92 -17.82 7.52
N GLU A 29 26.73 -17.34 8.73
CA GLU A 29 25.43 -17.01 9.32
C GLU A 29 24.72 -15.90 8.53
N GLN A 30 25.43 -14.83 8.14
CA GLN A 30 24.88 -13.77 7.30
C GLN A 30 24.45 -14.30 5.93
N ARG A 31 25.23 -15.18 5.32
CA ARG A 31 24.84 -15.83 4.05
C ARG A 31 23.67 -16.77 4.23
N GLN A 32 23.63 -17.59 5.30
CA GLN A 32 22.50 -18.46 5.59
C GLN A 32 21.25 -17.64 5.90
N ASN A 33 21.37 -16.51 6.57
CA ASN A 33 20.29 -15.56 6.79
C ASN A 33 19.84 -14.84 5.51
N GLN A 34 20.71 -14.71 4.50
CA GLN A 34 20.37 -14.16 3.18
C GLN A 34 19.77 -15.20 2.21
N TYR A 35 20.16 -16.48 2.30
CA TYR A 35 19.82 -17.50 1.30
C TYR A 35 19.09 -18.75 1.87
N GLY A 36 19.03 -18.91 3.19
CA GLY A 36 18.34 -20.00 3.85
C GLY A 36 17.15 -19.50 4.67
N LYS A 37 16.69 -20.21 5.68
CA LYS A 37 15.57 -19.85 6.58
C LYS A 37 15.40 -18.36 6.91
N GLY A 38 16.34 -17.51 6.50
CA GLY A 38 16.44 -16.08 6.68
C GLY A 38 15.87 -15.21 5.58
N LEU A 39 15.17 -15.73 4.58
CA LEU A 39 14.37 -14.86 3.69
C LEU A 39 13.32 -14.05 4.46
N ARG A 40 12.93 -14.51 5.64
CA ARG A 40 12.14 -13.71 6.59
C ARG A 40 12.92 -12.56 7.22
N SER A 41 14.25 -12.61 7.25
CA SER A 41 15.12 -11.58 7.85
C SER A 41 15.77 -10.64 6.83
N GLY A 42 15.84 -11.03 5.57
CA GLY A 42 16.43 -10.20 4.49
C GLY A 42 15.43 -9.29 3.79
N VAL A 43 14.15 -9.51 4.00
CA VAL A 43 13.08 -8.60 3.60
C VAL A 43 12.89 -7.66 4.77
N GLY A 44 13.44 -6.45 4.70
CA GLY A 44 13.23 -5.41 5.71
C GLY A 44 11.73 -5.23 5.94
N THR A 45 11.34 -4.80 7.14
CA THR A 45 9.93 -4.52 7.43
C THR A 45 9.32 -3.69 6.30
N GLY A 46 8.28 -4.23 5.65
CA GLY A 46 7.59 -3.55 4.55
C GLY A 46 8.14 -3.80 3.14
N ILE A 47 9.15 -4.67 2.98
CA ILE A 47 9.62 -5.13 1.67
C ILE A 47 9.11 -6.55 1.42
N VAL A 48 8.62 -6.81 0.22
CA VAL A 48 8.13 -8.12 -0.23
C VAL A 48 8.85 -8.53 -1.52
N LEU A 49 8.77 -9.82 -1.85
CA LEU A 49 9.21 -10.32 -3.15
C LEU A 49 8.05 -10.30 -4.13
N VAL A 50 8.29 -9.76 -5.32
CA VAL A 50 7.30 -9.64 -6.38
C VAL A 50 7.88 -10.24 -7.66
N LYS A 51 7.15 -11.16 -8.28
CA LYS A 51 7.38 -11.65 -9.63
C LYS A 51 6.67 -10.71 -10.60
N ASN A 52 7.39 -10.19 -11.58
CA ASN A 52 6.76 -9.44 -12.66
C ASN A 52 5.88 -10.37 -13.51
N GLY A 53 4.58 -10.29 -13.32
CA GLY A 53 3.57 -11.08 -14.07
C GLY A 53 3.18 -10.49 -15.41
N GLU A 54 3.83 -9.39 -15.84
CA GLU A 54 3.63 -8.77 -17.14
C GLU A 54 4.56 -9.36 -18.20
N GLY A 55 4.18 -9.26 -19.48
CA GLY A 55 4.99 -9.67 -20.61
C GLY A 55 6.17 -8.75 -20.94
N GLU A 56 6.31 -7.65 -20.23
CA GLU A 56 7.29 -6.58 -20.46
C GLU A 56 8.12 -6.29 -19.20
N ARG A 57 9.30 -5.72 -19.42
CA ARG A 57 10.12 -5.19 -18.34
C ARG A 57 9.41 -4.04 -17.62
N ARG A 58 9.53 -4.01 -16.31
CA ARG A 58 9.11 -2.90 -15.46
C ARG A 58 10.31 -2.22 -14.83
N ASP A 59 10.30 -0.91 -14.85
CA ASP A 59 11.38 -0.12 -14.29
C ASP A 59 11.27 0.02 -12.77
N ARG A 60 12.38 0.43 -12.16
CA ARG A 60 12.41 0.76 -10.74
C ARG A 60 11.41 1.86 -10.42
N PHE A 61 10.75 1.76 -9.28
CA PHE A 61 9.72 2.66 -8.78
C PHE A 61 8.39 2.62 -9.53
N THR A 62 8.20 1.64 -10.41
CA THR A 62 6.89 1.32 -10.98
C THR A 62 5.99 0.70 -9.91
N ALA A 63 4.73 1.12 -9.85
CA ALA A 63 3.72 0.48 -9.03
C ALA A 63 3.14 -0.76 -9.74
N LEU A 64 3.09 -1.89 -9.03
CA LEU A 64 2.43 -3.12 -9.46
C LEU A 64 1.40 -3.56 -8.44
N VAL A 65 0.24 -3.94 -8.91
CA VAL A 65 -0.83 -4.53 -8.08
C VAL A 65 -0.46 -5.96 -7.74
N LEU A 66 -0.60 -6.33 -6.47
CA LEU A 66 -0.38 -7.69 -5.98
C LEU A 66 -1.64 -8.52 -6.25
N SER A 67 -1.64 -9.23 -7.37
CA SER A 67 -2.83 -9.92 -7.88
C SER A 67 -2.97 -11.35 -7.36
N ASP A 68 -1.84 -12.03 -7.09
CA ASP A 68 -1.80 -13.44 -6.71
C ASP A 68 -0.49 -13.77 -5.99
N ILE A 69 -0.30 -15.04 -5.62
CA ILE A 69 0.91 -15.61 -5.02
C ILE A 69 1.55 -16.57 -6.03
N ALA A 70 2.88 -16.54 -6.15
CA ALA A 70 3.59 -17.37 -7.13
C ALA A 70 3.53 -18.86 -6.80
N ILE A 71 3.49 -19.23 -5.52
CA ILE A 71 3.38 -20.60 -5.03
C ILE A 71 2.25 -20.64 -3.99
N PRO A 72 1.01 -20.92 -4.40
CA PRO A 72 -0.10 -21.03 -3.48
C PRO A 72 -0.08 -22.39 -2.74
N PRO A 73 -0.69 -22.49 -1.54
CA PRO A 73 -0.61 -23.68 -0.69
C PRO A 73 -1.21 -24.95 -1.31
N ASN A 74 -2.17 -24.80 -2.20
CA ASN A 74 -2.76 -25.94 -2.94
C ASN A 74 -1.80 -26.54 -4.00
N VAL A 75 -0.72 -25.84 -4.35
CA VAL A 75 0.34 -26.33 -5.26
C VAL A 75 1.50 -26.92 -4.46
N ASN A 76 1.95 -26.25 -3.42
CA ASN A 76 3.04 -26.71 -2.56
C ASN A 76 2.94 -26.01 -1.19
N GLU A 77 2.31 -26.70 -0.23
CA GLU A 77 2.10 -26.19 1.12
C GLU A 77 3.41 -26.06 1.89
N ASP A 78 4.30 -27.04 1.79
CA ASP A 78 5.59 -27.04 2.50
C ASP A 78 6.45 -25.84 2.10
N GLU A 79 6.47 -25.50 0.82
CA GLU A 79 7.21 -24.33 0.32
C GLU A 79 6.52 -23.04 0.70
N PHE A 80 5.19 -22.98 0.63
CA PHE A 80 4.42 -21.81 1.04
C PHE A 80 4.66 -21.42 2.50
N VAL A 81 4.75 -22.40 3.43
CA VAL A 81 4.97 -22.10 4.86
C VAL A 81 6.44 -21.90 5.21
N SER A 82 7.38 -22.44 4.43
CA SER A 82 8.82 -22.39 4.71
C SER A 82 9.55 -21.23 4.06
N CYS A 83 9.05 -20.71 2.93
CA CYS A 83 9.68 -19.63 2.17
C CYS A 83 9.02 -18.28 2.42
N ALA A 84 9.71 -17.19 2.05
CA ALA A 84 9.09 -15.87 1.97
C ALA A 84 8.06 -15.88 0.83
N PRO A 85 6.83 -15.37 1.04
CA PRO A 85 5.83 -15.33 -0.01
C PRO A 85 6.31 -14.43 -1.17
N VAL A 86 6.14 -14.94 -2.39
CA VAL A 86 6.39 -14.19 -3.63
C VAL A 86 5.03 -13.84 -4.24
N PHE A 87 4.73 -12.57 -4.34
CA PHE A 87 3.51 -12.09 -4.96
C PHE A 87 3.67 -12.00 -6.47
N VAL A 88 2.58 -12.17 -7.21
CA VAL A 88 2.52 -11.86 -8.65
C VAL A 88 2.09 -10.42 -8.80
N GLY A 89 3.00 -9.58 -9.33
CA GLY A 89 2.76 -8.17 -9.59
C GLY A 89 2.30 -7.95 -11.02
N GLN A 90 1.21 -7.21 -11.19
CA GLN A 90 0.63 -6.89 -12.49
C GLN A 90 0.24 -5.41 -12.55
N LYS A 91 0.08 -4.87 -13.75
CA LYS A 91 -0.43 -3.50 -13.94
C LYS A 91 -1.85 -3.36 -13.38
N MET A 92 -2.21 -2.14 -13.00
CA MET A 92 -3.57 -1.81 -12.58
C MET A 92 -4.53 -1.92 -13.76
N THR A 93 -5.66 -2.60 -13.53
CA THR A 93 -6.81 -2.65 -14.42
C THR A 93 -8.08 -2.39 -13.59
N GLU A 94 -9.19 -2.08 -14.22
CA GLU A 94 -10.46 -1.87 -13.52
C GLU A 94 -10.86 -3.08 -12.63
N GLU A 95 -10.59 -4.30 -13.10
CA GLU A 95 -10.85 -5.54 -12.33
C GLU A 95 -9.97 -5.70 -11.08
N ARG A 96 -8.87 -4.95 -10.99
CA ARG A 96 -7.90 -5.00 -9.90
C ARG A 96 -7.97 -3.77 -9.00
N GLU A 97 -8.94 -2.91 -9.22
CA GLU A 97 -9.17 -1.74 -8.38
C GLU A 97 -9.39 -2.16 -6.91
N GLY A 98 -8.82 -1.40 -5.99
CA GLY A 98 -8.88 -1.69 -4.56
C GLY A 98 -7.96 -2.82 -4.06
N LYS A 99 -7.24 -3.53 -4.94
CA LYS A 99 -6.25 -4.52 -4.52
C LYS A 99 -4.98 -3.83 -3.98
N PRO A 100 -4.26 -4.49 -3.04
CA PRO A 100 -2.99 -3.98 -2.55
C PRO A 100 -1.97 -3.88 -3.68
N TYR A 101 -1.07 -2.92 -3.59
CA TYR A 101 0.01 -2.74 -4.56
C TYR A 101 1.37 -2.55 -3.87
N ALA A 102 2.43 -2.69 -4.64
CA ALA A 102 3.79 -2.49 -4.19
C ALA A 102 4.57 -1.65 -5.21
N ILE A 103 5.57 -0.92 -4.74
CA ILE A 103 6.47 -0.12 -5.58
C ILE A 103 7.79 -0.86 -5.73
N LEU A 104 8.19 -1.12 -6.97
CA LEU A 104 9.41 -1.85 -7.28
C LEU A 104 10.68 -1.10 -6.79
N LEU A 105 11.57 -1.80 -6.11
CA LEU A 105 12.85 -1.26 -5.65
C LEU A 105 14.01 -1.52 -6.63
N GLN A 106 13.74 -2.30 -7.66
CA GLN A 106 14.68 -2.62 -8.75
C GLN A 106 13.91 -2.85 -10.05
N PRO A 107 14.53 -2.69 -11.22
CA PRO A 107 13.89 -3.06 -12.48
C PRO A 107 13.72 -4.57 -12.55
N LEU A 108 12.63 -5.05 -13.17
CA LEU A 108 12.32 -6.47 -13.32
C LEU A 108 11.97 -6.79 -14.78
N ALA A 109 12.67 -7.75 -15.38
CA ALA A 109 12.27 -8.33 -16.66
C ALA A 109 10.97 -9.12 -16.50
N ALA A 110 10.33 -9.47 -17.61
CA ALA A 110 9.15 -10.33 -17.61
C ALA A 110 9.43 -11.65 -16.87
N GLY A 111 8.60 -12.01 -15.90
CA GLY A 111 8.74 -13.23 -15.09
C GLY A 111 9.85 -13.18 -14.02
N GLU A 112 10.67 -12.14 -13.96
CA GLU A 112 11.73 -11.98 -12.95
C GLU A 112 11.14 -11.67 -11.57
N ILE A 113 11.83 -12.16 -10.51
CA ILE A 113 11.46 -11.90 -9.11
C ILE A 113 12.42 -10.87 -8.52
N GLY A 114 11.89 -9.89 -7.83
CA GLY A 114 12.68 -8.89 -7.15
C GLY A 114 11.96 -8.26 -5.98
N ARG A 115 12.58 -7.23 -5.40
CA ARG A 115 12.08 -6.57 -4.20
C ARG A 115 11.15 -5.43 -4.55
N ALA A 116 10.04 -5.34 -3.78
CA ALA A 116 9.10 -4.23 -3.85
C ALA A 116 8.71 -3.78 -2.44
N MET A 117 8.34 -2.52 -2.29
CA MET A 117 7.93 -1.93 -1.02
C MET A 117 6.41 -1.88 -0.93
N VAL A 118 5.87 -2.38 0.17
CA VAL A 118 4.43 -2.30 0.53
C VAL A 118 4.20 -1.43 1.77
N LEU A 119 5.26 -1.19 2.56
CA LEU A 119 5.20 -0.36 3.78
C LEU A 119 6.51 0.42 3.91
N GLY A 120 6.43 1.72 4.17
CA GLY A 120 7.59 2.60 4.35
C GLY A 120 7.58 3.78 3.38
N ILE A 121 8.72 4.46 3.26
CA ILE A 121 8.87 5.65 2.42
C ILE A 121 9.67 5.29 1.16
N THR A 122 9.14 5.66 0.00
CA THR A 122 9.78 5.39 -1.30
C THR A 122 9.50 6.50 -2.31
N PRO A 123 10.44 6.80 -3.22
CA PRO A 123 10.13 7.59 -4.40
C PRO A 123 9.17 6.83 -5.32
N ALA A 124 8.29 7.58 -6.00
CA ALA A 124 7.52 7.08 -7.13
C ALA A 124 7.12 8.26 -8.04
N LYS A 125 6.73 7.94 -9.26
CA LYS A 125 6.12 8.91 -10.16
C LYS A 125 4.63 8.98 -9.90
N VAL A 126 4.13 10.20 -9.75
CA VAL A 126 2.71 10.49 -9.54
C VAL A 126 2.29 11.55 -10.55
N ASN A 127 1.20 11.31 -11.24
CA ASN A 127 0.54 12.32 -12.04
C ASN A 127 -0.34 13.17 -11.12
N ILE A 128 0.06 14.40 -10.87
CA ILE A 128 -0.67 15.32 -9.99
C ILE A 128 -1.75 16.01 -10.81
N GLU A 129 -3.01 15.74 -10.51
CA GLU A 129 -4.16 16.42 -11.09
C GLU A 129 -4.57 17.65 -10.29
N ASP A 130 -4.59 17.52 -8.96
CA ASP A 130 -4.85 18.63 -8.05
C ASP A 130 -3.65 18.84 -7.11
N ALA A 131 -3.24 20.10 -6.98
CA ALA A 131 -2.14 20.49 -6.10
C ALA A 131 -2.44 20.22 -4.62
N GLU A 132 -3.72 20.17 -4.24
CA GLU A 132 -4.18 19.91 -2.87
C GLU A 132 -4.28 18.42 -2.55
N ASP A 133 -4.15 17.54 -3.54
CA ASP A 133 -4.16 16.09 -3.30
C ASP A 133 -3.01 15.66 -2.40
N GLU A 134 -3.34 14.90 -1.36
CA GLU A 134 -2.37 14.38 -0.40
C GLU A 134 -2.04 12.89 -0.56
N TYR A 135 -2.73 12.20 -1.45
CA TYR A 135 -2.56 10.76 -1.65
C TYR A 135 -2.25 10.40 -3.09
N ALA A 136 -1.78 9.18 -3.29
CA ALA A 136 -1.52 8.61 -4.58
C ALA A 136 -2.12 7.20 -4.67
N VAL A 137 -2.77 6.90 -5.79
CA VAL A 137 -3.46 5.65 -6.07
C VAL A 137 -3.00 5.07 -7.41
N PRO A 138 -2.96 3.73 -7.56
CA PRO A 138 -2.74 3.12 -8.86
C PRO A 138 -3.95 3.35 -9.76
N THR A 139 -3.71 3.74 -11.01
CA THR A 139 -4.77 4.06 -11.96
C THR A 139 -4.81 3.04 -13.09
N PRO A 140 -6.02 2.54 -13.47
CA PRO A 140 -6.17 1.71 -14.65
C PRO A 140 -5.65 2.40 -15.91
N GLY A 141 -4.99 1.62 -16.79
CA GLY A 141 -4.51 2.13 -18.07
C GLY A 141 -3.15 2.84 -18.04
N SER A 142 -2.54 3.07 -16.87
CA SER A 142 -1.19 3.62 -16.79
C SER A 142 -0.17 2.69 -17.45
N SER A 143 0.40 3.08 -18.58
CA SER A 143 1.44 2.30 -19.29
C SER A 143 2.78 2.35 -18.56
N THR A 144 3.06 3.42 -17.86
CA THR A 144 4.30 3.65 -17.11
C THR A 144 4.27 3.08 -15.70
N GLY A 145 3.07 2.72 -15.19
CA GLY A 145 2.87 2.35 -13.79
C GLY A 145 3.05 3.53 -12.83
N ALA A 146 2.92 4.77 -13.33
CA ALA A 146 2.80 5.95 -12.50
C ALA A 146 1.47 5.91 -11.73
N LEU A 147 1.50 6.44 -10.54
CA LEU A 147 0.31 6.62 -9.70
C LEU A 147 -0.39 7.92 -10.10
N GLN A 148 -1.66 8.04 -9.72
CA GLN A 148 -2.49 9.24 -9.84
C GLN A 148 -2.60 9.90 -8.48
N SER A 149 -2.57 11.24 -8.43
CA SER A 149 -2.94 11.94 -7.19
C SER A 149 -4.43 11.83 -6.92
N ASP A 150 -4.80 11.82 -5.65
CA ASP A 150 -6.19 11.71 -5.20
C ASP A 150 -6.33 12.37 -3.82
N ALA A 151 -7.52 12.86 -3.51
CA ALA A 151 -7.84 13.40 -2.18
C ALA A 151 -7.81 12.31 -1.10
N THR A 152 -7.92 11.02 -1.49
CA THR A 152 -7.91 9.85 -0.61
C THR A 152 -7.07 8.75 -1.18
N GLY A 153 -6.47 7.87 -0.34
CA GLY A 153 -5.67 6.76 -0.85
C GLY A 153 -4.84 6.09 0.23
N VAL A 154 -4.14 5.03 -0.13
CA VAL A 154 -3.30 4.25 0.80
C VAL A 154 -1.85 4.71 0.83
N ALA A 155 -1.38 5.46 -0.15
CA ALA A 155 -0.05 6.05 -0.16
C ALA A 155 -0.17 7.57 0.04
N ARG A 156 0.35 8.06 1.15
CA ARG A 156 0.38 9.49 1.40
C ARG A 156 1.55 10.14 0.67
N ILE A 157 1.30 11.24 -0.01
CA ILE A 157 2.34 12.08 -0.62
C ILE A 157 2.95 12.95 0.49
N ILE A 158 4.18 12.64 0.91
CA ILE A 158 4.89 13.40 1.94
C ILE A 158 5.75 14.52 1.35
N TRP A 159 6.03 14.44 0.06
CA TRP A 159 6.73 15.49 -0.68
C TRP A 159 6.42 15.43 -2.16
N LYS A 160 6.19 16.58 -2.80
CA LYS A 160 6.07 16.80 -4.24
C LYS A 160 6.70 18.14 -4.61
N ALA A 161 7.18 18.27 -5.85
CA ALA A 161 7.89 19.48 -6.29
C ALA A 161 6.97 20.71 -6.49
N GLY A 162 5.66 20.50 -6.53
CA GLY A 162 4.66 21.51 -6.85
C GLY A 162 4.32 21.55 -8.35
N GLY A 163 3.14 22.10 -8.66
CA GLY A 163 2.57 22.05 -10.01
C GLY A 163 1.84 20.75 -10.31
N GLY A 164 1.26 20.66 -11.52
CA GLY A 164 0.53 19.49 -12.02
C GLY A 164 1.37 18.61 -12.94
N GLY A 165 0.81 17.46 -13.34
CA GLY A 165 1.40 16.52 -14.26
C GLY A 165 2.28 15.45 -13.59
N GLU A 166 2.89 14.57 -14.42
CA GLU A 166 3.73 13.49 -13.93
C GLU A 166 5.05 14.01 -13.34
N GLN A 167 5.27 13.77 -12.06
CA GLN A 167 6.47 14.19 -11.35
C GLN A 167 6.92 13.16 -10.30
N TRP A 168 8.17 13.31 -9.84
CA TRP A 168 8.68 12.53 -8.72
C TRP A 168 8.10 13.02 -7.41
N CYS A 169 7.58 12.07 -6.62
CA CYS A 169 7.09 12.32 -5.28
C CYS A 169 7.75 11.36 -4.29
N LEU A 170 7.77 11.74 -3.01
CA LEU A 170 8.04 10.80 -1.91
C LEU A 170 6.71 10.35 -1.31
N LEU A 171 6.51 9.05 -1.31
CA LEU A 171 5.29 8.41 -0.82
C LEU A 171 5.56 7.65 0.47
N GLN A 172 4.63 7.73 1.40
CA GLN A 172 4.54 6.86 2.57
C GLN A 172 3.48 5.79 2.31
N LEU A 173 3.93 4.54 2.18
CA LEU A 173 3.07 3.37 2.00
C LEU A 173 2.71 2.76 3.36
N GLY A 174 1.50 2.24 3.50
CA GLY A 174 1.07 1.49 4.68
C GLY A 174 0.97 2.31 5.97
N GLY A 175 0.96 3.64 5.88
CA GLY A 175 0.57 4.50 7.00
C GLY A 175 -0.92 4.32 7.29
N ALA A 176 -1.35 4.65 8.51
CA ALA A 176 -2.76 4.81 8.86
C ALA A 176 -3.31 6.11 8.21
N GLY A 177 -3.12 6.24 6.91
CA GLY A 177 -3.61 7.35 6.10
C GLY A 177 -4.75 6.84 5.25
N GLY A 178 -5.80 7.56 5.22
CA GLY A 178 -6.96 7.49 4.34
C GLY A 178 -7.04 6.37 3.30
N GLY A 179 -7.01 5.12 3.74
CA GLY A 179 -7.34 4.02 2.85
C GLY A 179 -8.77 4.18 2.37
N THR A 180 -9.05 3.85 1.12
CA THR A 180 -10.39 3.63 0.57
C THR A 180 -11.17 2.53 1.32
N GLY A 181 -10.71 2.13 2.49
CA GLY A 181 -11.34 1.19 3.40
C GLY A 181 -11.42 1.67 4.84
N GLY A 182 -10.83 2.81 5.18
CA GLY A 182 -11.14 3.52 6.43
C GLY A 182 -12.35 4.38 6.16
N GLU A 183 -13.53 3.91 6.51
CA GLU A 183 -14.75 4.70 6.49
C GLU A 183 -14.47 6.02 7.21
N LYS A 184 -14.35 7.12 6.43
CA LYS A 184 -14.25 8.45 7.03
C LYS A 184 -15.53 8.68 7.82
N ALA A 185 -15.39 8.83 9.13
CA ALA A 185 -16.49 9.27 9.94
C ALA A 185 -16.71 10.77 9.70
N TYR A 186 -17.91 11.12 9.33
CA TYR A 186 -18.32 12.49 9.13
C TYR A 186 -19.25 12.93 10.25
N MET A 187 -19.08 14.16 10.72
CA MET A 187 -20.09 14.79 11.55
C MET A 187 -21.28 15.18 10.67
N CYS A 188 -22.45 14.70 11.02
CA CYS A 188 -23.68 14.95 10.29
C CYS A 188 -24.71 15.60 11.22
N LYS A 189 -25.43 16.62 10.72
CA LYS A 189 -26.52 17.27 11.46
C LYS A 189 -27.84 16.93 10.76
N VAL A 190 -28.77 16.36 11.51
CA VAL A 190 -30.09 15.99 10.99
C VAL A 190 -30.89 17.23 10.65
N ASN A 191 -31.39 17.30 9.42
CA ASN A 191 -32.32 18.36 8.97
C ASN A 191 -33.76 17.89 9.08
N SER A 192 -34.09 16.71 8.55
CA SER A 192 -35.41 16.11 8.55
C SER A 192 -35.35 14.63 8.19
N GLY A 193 -36.45 13.92 8.26
CA GLY A 193 -36.56 12.52 7.84
C GLY A 193 -37.00 11.59 8.98
N SER A 194 -36.92 10.28 8.69
CA SER A 194 -37.26 9.23 9.64
C SER A 194 -36.39 7.99 9.47
N VAL A 195 -36.41 7.07 10.43
CA VAL A 195 -35.67 5.78 10.34
C VAL A 195 -36.07 5.02 9.07
N LYS A 196 -37.35 5.06 8.67
CA LYS A 196 -37.85 4.31 7.51
C LYS A 196 -37.48 4.94 6.15
N SER A 197 -37.47 6.27 6.07
CA SER A 197 -37.22 7.01 4.81
C SER A 197 -35.77 7.48 4.67
N GLY A 198 -34.97 7.32 5.70
CA GLY A 198 -33.66 7.97 5.83
C GLY A 198 -33.77 9.41 6.33
N TYR A 199 -32.68 9.92 6.85
CA TYR A 199 -32.56 11.30 7.34
C TYR A 199 -31.84 12.16 6.32
N GLN A 200 -32.43 13.30 5.96
CA GLN A 200 -31.73 14.35 5.26
C GLN A 200 -30.75 15.00 6.26
N VAL A 201 -29.50 14.98 5.95
CA VAL A 201 -28.44 15.48 6.85
C VAL A 201 -27.53 16.44 6.12
N THR A 202 -27.04 17.44 6.84
CA THR A 202 -25.92 18.26 6.38
C THR A 202 -24.62 17.64 6.90
N VAL A 203 -23.68 17.33 6.01
CA VAL A 203 -22.39 16.70 6.32
C VAL A 203 -21.31 17.76 6.48
N TYR A 204 -20.58 17.66 7.57
CA TYR A 204 -19.45 18.54 7.90
C TYR A 204 -18.14 17.75 7.84
N PRO A 205 -17.44 17.72 6.70
CA PRO A 205 -16.25 16.88 6.49
C PRO A 205 -15.13 17.14 7.49
N ASN A 206 -15.01 18.38 7.97
CA ASN A 206 -14.00 18.80 8.94
C ASN A 206 -14.55 18.95 10.36
N GLY A 207 -15.79 18.53 10.64
CA GLY A 207 -16.44 18.63 11.93
C GLY A 207 -16.78 20.07 12.37
N ARG A 208 -16.76 21.05 11.46
CA ARG A 208 -17.01 22.46 11.73
C ARG A 208 -18.12 23.01 10.85
N GLU A 209 -18.97 23.87 11.41
CA GLU A 209 -20.09 24.51 10.71
C GLU A 209 -19.64 25.63 9.73
N ASP A 210 -18.39 26.11 9.83
CA ASP A 210 -17.83 27.19 9.04
C ASP A 210 -17.01 26.73 7.81
N SER A 211 -17.06 25.44 7.49
CA SER A 211 -16.33 24.87 6.36
C SER A 211 -17.00 25.15 5.04
N SER A 212 -16.21 25.53 4.03
CA SER A 212 -16.68 25.74 2.65
C SER A 212 -17.05 24.44 1.90
N SER A 213 -16.79 23.26 2.49
CA SER A 213 -17.02 21.95 1.90
C SER A 213 -18.24 21.21 2.48
N ILE A 214 -19.20 21.94 3.06
CA ILE A 214 -20.45 21.40 3.58
C ILE A 214 -21.34 20.94 2.41
N TYR A 215 -21.96 19.76 2.53
CA TYR A 215 -22.88 19.24 1.53
C TYR A 215 -24.04 18.47 2.18
N ASP A 216 -25.14 18.35 1.47
CA ASP A 216 -26.30 17.59 1.92
C ASP A 216 -26.22 16.13 1.45
N ALA A 217 -26.66 15.21 2.30
CA ALA A 217 -26.69 13.77 2.05
C ALA A 217 -27.90 13.11 2.70
N VAL A 218 -28.15 11.85 2.36
CA VAL A 218 -29.16 11.01 3.01
C VAL A 218 -28.45 9.99 3.88
N LEU A 219 -28.75 10.00 5.18
CA LEU A 219 -28.23 9.03 6.13
C LEU A 219 -29.25 7.90 6.33
N TYR A 220 -28.86 6.67 6.03
CA TYR A 220 -29.63 5.47 6.30
C TYR A 220 -29.15 4.79 7.58
N MET A 221 -30.07 4.38 8.44
CA MET A 221 -29.80 3.66 9.68
C MET A 221 -30.70 2.41 9.75
N PRO A 222 -30.48 1.38 8.91
CA PRO A 222 -31.42 0.28 8.77
C PRO A 222 -31.56 -0.59 10.02
N ASP A 223 -30.54 -0.64 10.87
CA ASP A 223 -30.46 -1.54 12.02
C ASP A 223 -30.65 -0.83 13.38
N LEU A 224 -30.97 0.46 13.36
CA LEU A 224 -31.15 1.21 14.59
C LEU A 224 -32.62 1.18 15.01
N ALA A 225 -32.95 0.37 16.02
CA ALA A 225 -34.27 0.40 16.67
C ALA A 225 -34.35 1.64 17.55
N LEU A 226 -34.82 2.74 16.98
CA LEU A 226 -35.18 3.94 17.74
C LEU A 226 -36.66 3.90 18.06
N ASP A 227 -37.02 4.21 19.32
CA ASP A 227 -38.40 4.34 19.75
C ASP A 227 -39.10 5.56 19.14
N SER A 228 -38.33 6.51 18.62
CA SER A 228 -38.85 7.73 17.98
C SER A 228 -37.84 8.24 16.94
N ASP A 229 -38.36 8.99 15.95
CA ASP A 229 -37.52 9.68 14.98
C ASP A 229 -36.62 10.72 15.64
N LEU A 230 -35.41 10.91 15.05
CA LEU A 230 -34.45 11.88 15.52
C LEU A 230 -34.94 13.31 15.26
N PRO A 231 -34.89 14.20 16.26
CA PRO A 231 -35.24 15.60 16.04
C PRO A 231 -34.25 16.32 15.13
N SER A 232 -34.74 17.30 14.37
CA SER A 232 -33.88 18.21 13.59
C SER A 232 -32.85 18.89 14.51
N GLY A 233 -31.60 19.00 13.98
CA GLY A 233 -30.49 19.53 14.75
C GLY A 233 -29.67 18.49 15.52
N THR A 234 -30.11 17.22 15.56
CA THR A 234 -29.32 16.13 16.17
C THR A 234 -28.02 15.91 15.44
N TRP A 235 -26.91 15.84 16.19
CA TRP A 235 -25.60 15.50 15.66
C TRP A 235 -25.36 13.99 15.68
N LEU A 236 -24.85 13.48 14.56
CA LEU A 236 -24.55 12.07 14.34
C LEU A 236 -23.16 11.92 13.73
N ILE A 237 -22.61 10.73 13.85
CA ILE A 237 -21.43 10.30 13.11
C ILE A 237 -21.90 9.37 11.99
N GLY A 238 -21.67 9.75 10.75
CA GLY A 238 -22.01 8.97 9.56
C GLY A 238 -20.76 8.51 8.81
N HIS A 239 -20.88 7.41 8.10
CA HIS A 239 -19.88 6.91 7.18
C HIS A 239 -20.42 6.97 5.76
N LYS A 240 -19.57 7.29 4.79
CA LYS A 240 -19.96 7.31 3.38
C LYS A 240 -19.99 5.88 2.84
N CYS A 241 -21.18 5.36 2.58
CA CYS A 241 -21.34 4.10 1.86
C CYS A 241 -21.47 4.38 0.34
N ALA A 242 -20.69 3.70 -0.49
CA ALA A 242 -20.92 3.69 -1.92
C ALA A 242 -22.15 2.79 -2.20
N LEU A 243 -23.32 3.42 -2.38
CA LEU A 243 -24.47 2.71 -2.93
C LEU A 243 -24.24 2.51 -4.42
N LYS A 244 -24.06 1.25 -4.85
CA LYS A 244 -24.14 0.90 -6.26
C LYS A 244 -25.59 1.17 -6.69
N ALA A 245 -25.81 2.19 -7.51
CA ALA A 245 -27.11 2.43 -8.11
C ALA A 245 -27.47 1.20 -8.94
N THR A 246 -28.39 0.39 -8.44
CA THR A 246 -29.03 -0.65 -9.25
C THR A 246 -29.91 0.11 -10.23
N GLY A 247 -29.48 0.23 -11.48
CA GLY A 247 -30.28 0.78 -12.55
C GLY A 247 -31.52 -0.10 -12.74
N GLY A 248 -32.63 0.32 -12.18
CA GLY A 248 -33.93 -0.13 -12.54
C GLY A 248 -34.34 0.66 -13.78
N ASN A 249 -34.20 0.07 -14.94
CA ASN A 249 -35.08 0.38 -16.08
C ASN A 249 -36.46 -0.17 -15.73
N ASP A 250 -37.37 0.71 -15.44
CA ASP A 250 -38.79 0.42 -15.62
C ASP A 250 -39.33 1.40 -16.66
N THR A 251 -39.84 0.79 -17.72
CA THR A 251 -40.53 1.25 -18.91
C THR A 251 -41.49 2.39 -18.71
#